data_657ff5380ba0e9072a782e29cacd1532
#
_entry.id   657ff5380ba0e9072a782e29cacd1532
#
_cell.length_a   1.000
_cell.length_b   1.000
_cell.length_c   1.000
_cell.angle_alpha   90.00
_cell.angle_beta   90.00
_cell.angle_gamma   90.00
#
_symmetry.space_group_name_H-M   'P 1'
#
loop_
_entity.id
_entity.type
_entity.pdbx_description
1 polymer ?
#
loop_
_entity_poly.entity_id
_entity_poly.type
_entity_poly.pdbx_seq_one_letter_code
_entity_poly.pdbx_strand_id
1 'polypeptide(L)'
;MVGTALFFLFAGFAIMCAISMVYHKNPLYSAISLVGVFISLSCIYITLAAPFIAAVQILIYAGAIMVLVVFVIMLLNLDDDTGPNRLKYLYTLGGGLGVVLLAQTFFIFYAVMRAPNAPSDQTLSAGKTLTIGQAMYTEYLLPVEIVGVLLLMAIIGSVMLARRLAQPQLEIVVERESDLRNDEQ
;
A
#
# COMPACT_ATOMS: atom_id res chain seq x y z
N MET A 1 4.31 -30.58 -2.99
CA MET A 1 5.22 -30.18 -4.10
C MET A 1 4.66 -29.05 -4.98
N VAL A 2 3.41 -29.12 -5.46
CA VAL A 2 2.83 -28.06 -6.32
C VAL A 2 2.73 -26.70 -5.59
N GLY A 3 2.27 -26.67 -4.34
CA GLY A 3 2.16 -25.44 -3.56
C GLY A 3 3.50 -24.74 -3.32
N THR A 4 4.55 -25.51 -3.06
CA THR A 4 5.90 -24.95 -2.88
C THR A 4 6.46 -24.36 -4.17
N ALA A 5 6.22 -25.03 -5.30
CA ALA A 5 6.63 -24.52 -6.60
C ALA A 5 5.89 -23.22 -6.97
N LEU A 6 4.58 -23.15 -6.72
CA LEU A 6 3.78 -21.94 -6.92
C LEU A 6 4.26 -20.79 -6.01
N PHE A 7 4.58 -21.10 -4.75
CA PHE A 7 5.13 -20.10 -3.82
C PHE A 7 6.41 -19.46 -4.36
N PHE A 8 7.40 -20.27 -4.78
CA PHE A 8 8.64 -19.74 -5.35
C PHE A 8 8.44 -18.98 -6.65
N LEU A 9 7.50 -19.41 -7.49
CA LEU A 9 7.15 -18.72 -8.73
C LEU A 9 6.61 -17.31 -8.43
N PHE A 10 5.61 -17.18 -7.56
CA PHE A 10 5.04 -15.88 -7.20
C PHE A 10 5.99 -15.01 -6.39
N ALA A 11 6.83 -15.61 -5.52
CA ALA A 11 7.86 -14.88 -4.81
C ALA A 11 8.92 -14.31 -5.77
N GLY A 12 9.36 -15.08 -6.75
CA GLY A 12 10.27 -14.60 -7.80
C GLY A 12 9.65 -13.48 -8.64
N PHE A 13 8.38 -13.60 -9.00
CA PHE A 13 7.67 -12.56 -9.73
C PHE A 13 7.51 -11.27 -8.89
N ALA A 14 7.21 -11.39 -7.59
CA ALA A 14 7.15 -10.26 -6.68
C ALA A 14 8.49 -9.50 -6.61
N ILE A 15 9.61 -10.24 -6.51
CA ILE A 15 10.95 -9.66 -6.47
C ILE A 15 11.27 -8.94 -7.79
N MET A 16 10.95 -9.54 -8.93
CA MET A 16 11.15 -8.90 -10.24
C MET A 16 10.37 -7.61 -10.36
N CYS A 17 9.09 -7.60 -9.96
CA CYS A 17 8.25 -6.40 -9.95
C CYS A 17 8.79 -5.33 -8.98
N ALA A 18 9.29 -5.73 -7.80
CA ALA A 18 9.88 -4.82 -6.82
C ALA A 18 11.16 -4.16 -7.33
N ILE A 19 12.04 -4.92 -7.99
CA ILE A 19 13.25 -4.39 -8.63
C ILE A 19 12.86 -3.45 -9.78
N SER A 20 11.90 -3.85 -10.60
CA SER A 20 11.37 -3.02 -11.69
C SER A 20 10.83 -1.68 -11.19
N MET A 21 10.08 -1.69 -10.07
CA MET A 21 9.57 -0.48 -9.42
C MET A 21 10.68 0.51 -9.08
N VAL A 22 11.80 0.04 -8.53
CA VAL A 22 12.92 0.90 -8.12
C VAL A 22 13.74 1.39 -9.30
N TYR A 23 13.84 0.59 -10.36
CA TYR A 23 14.67 0.88 -11.53
C TYR A 23 14.01 1.88 -12.50
N HIS A 24 12.68 1.94 -12.55
CA HIS A 24 11.98 2.83 -13.46
C HIS A 24 12.03 4.28 -12.99
N LYS A 25 12.48 5.18 -13.89
CA LYS A 25 12.51 6.63 -13.66
C LYS A 25 11.11 7.25 -13.74
N ASN A 26 10.22 6.69 -14.55
CA ASN A 26 8.87 7.19 -14.71
C ASN A 26 7.97 6.72 -13.55
N PRO A 27 7.39 7.63 -12.76
CA PRO A 27 6.59 7.29 -11.59
C PRO A 27 5.37 6.41 -11.90
N LEU A 28 4.78 6.55 -13.10
CA LEU A 28 3.64 5.74 -13.51
C LEU A 28 4.01 4.27 -13.69
N TYR A 29 5.12 3.99 -14.39
CA TYR A 29 5.60 2.61 -14.55
C TYR A 29 6.04 1.99 -13.23
N SER A 30 6.64 2.79 -12.33
CA SER A 30 6.98 2.37 -10.98
C SER A 30 5.72 1.97 -10.18
N ALA A 31 4.66 2.78 -10.25
CA ALA A 31 3.38 2.48 -9.60
C ALA A 31 2.71 1.20 -10.15
N ILE A 32 2.71 0.99 -11.47
CA ILE A 32 2.19 -0.24 -12.09
C ILE A 32 2.99 -1.47 -11.65
N SER A 33 4.31 -1.36 -11.56
CA SER A 33 5.16 -2.44 -11.06
C SER A 33 4.83 -2.78 -9.59
N LEU A 34 4.51 -1.78 -8.76
CA LEU A 34 4.07 -1.99 -7.37
C LEU A 34 2.72 -2.71 -7.29
N VAL A 35 1.78 -2.42 -8.19
CA VAL A 35 0.54 -3.21 -8.30
C VAL A 35 0.86 -4.68 -8.58
N GLY A 36 1.82 -4.97 -9.47
CA GLY A 36 2.31 -6.32 -9.73
C GLY A 36 2.84 -7.04 -8.48
N VAL A 37 3.57 -6.31 -7.60
CA VAL A 37 4.01 -6.83 -6.30
C VAL A 37 2.82 -7.22 -5.44
N PHE A 38 1.80 -6.36 -5.31
CA PHE A 38 0.63 -6.64 -4.46
C PHE A 38 -0.20 -7.82 -4.96
N ILE A 39 -0.36 -7.97 -6.28
CA ILE A 39 -1.02 -9.13 -6.86
C ILE A 39 -0.24 -10.41 -6.56
N SER A 40 1.08 -10.37 -6.70
CA SER A 40 1.95 -11.51 -6.38
C SER A 40 1.86 -11.92 -4.92
N LEU A 41 1.86 -10.95 -4.00
CA LEU A 41 1.66 -11.17 -2.57
C LEU A 41 0.30 -11.83 -2.28
N SER A 42 -0.76 -11.37 -2.94
CA SER A 42 -2.08 -12.00 -2.81
C SER A 42 -2.05 -13.47 -3.25
N CYS A 43 -1.40 -13.79 -4.37
CA CYS A 43 -1.22 -15.17 -4.82
C CYS A 43 -0.43 -16.00 -3.80
N ILE A 44 0.61 -15.41 -3.17
CA ILE A 44 1.37 -16.07 -2.09
C ILE A 44 0.46 -16.36 -0.89
N TYR A 45 -0.40 -15.43 -0.47
CA TYR A 45 -1.34 -15.66 0.62
C TYR A 45 -2.32 -16.80 0.33
N ILE A 46 -2.76 -16.96 -0.94
CA ILE A 46 -3.58 -18.11 -1.33
C ILE A 46 -2.80 -19.41 -1.15
N THR A 47 -1.54 -19.47 -1.55
CA THR A 47 -0.71 -20.69 -1.38
C THR A 47 -0.45 -21.02 0.09
N LEU A 48 -0.51 -20.02 0.98
CA LEU A 48 -0.38 -20.16 2.44
C LEU A 48 -1.71 -20.46 3.15
N ALA A 49 -2.77 -20.80 2.42
CA ALA A 49 -4.11 -21.06 2.95
C ALA A 49 -4.74 -19.89 3.73
N ALA A 50 -4.43 -18.64 3.32
CA ALA A 50 -4.98 -17.41 3.89
C ALA A 50 -5.83 -16.62 2.88
N PRO A 51 -6.96 -17.15 2.40
CA PRO A 51 -7.74 -16.56 1.31
C PRO A 51 -8.37 -15.21 1.68
N PHE A 52 -8.72 -14.99 2.95
CA PHE A 52 -9.27 -13.73 3.42
C PHE A 52 -8.25 -12.60 3.27
N ILE A 53 -7.01 -12.82 3.73
CA ILE A 53 -5.94 -11.83 3.62
C ILE A 53 -5.60 -11.57 2.14
N ALA A 54 -5.61 -12.61 1.30
CA ALA A 54 -5.40 -12.46 -0.13
C ALA A 54 -6.46 -11.54 -0.78
N ALA A 55 -7.73 -11.72 -0.44
CA ALA A 55 -8.83 -10.88 -0.95
C ALA A 55 -8.67 -9.43 -0.49
N VAL A 56 -8.38 -9.19 0.79
CA VAL A 56 -8.14 -7.86 1.37
C VAL A 56 -6.93 -7.19 0.71
N GLN A 57 -5.86 -7.93 0.44
CA GLN A 57 -4.67 -7.44 -0.26
C GLN A 57 -5.01 -6.86 -1.64
N ILE A 58 -5.79 -7.58 -2.44
CA ILE A 58 -6.20 -7.09 -3.77
C ILE A 58 -7.15 -5.89 -3.63
N LEU A 59 -8.16 -5.99 -2.78
CA LEU A 59 -9.24 -5.01 -2.72
C LEU A 59 -8.75 -3.66 -2.16
N ILE A 60 -7.95 -3.68 -1.11
CA ILE A 60 -7.47 -2.47 -0.44
C ILE A 60 -6.16 -1.98 -1.06
N TYR A 61 -5.12 -2.83 -1.12
CA TYR A 61 -3.80 -2.38 -1.58
C TYR A 61 -3.74 -2.18 -3.09
N ALA A 62 -4.06 -3.19 -3.89
CA ALA A 62 -4.01 -3.07 -5.35
C ALA A 62 -5.18 -2.25 -5.90
N GLY A 63 -6.37 -2.33 -5.28
CA GLY A 63 -7.56 -1.59 -5.70
C GLY A 63 -7.58 -0.17 -5.16
N ALA A 64 -7.98 0.04 -3.90
CA ALA A 64 -8.29 1.37 -3.38
C ALA A 64 -7.04 2.27 -3.28
N ILE A 65 -5.96 1.79 -2.64
CA ILE A 65 -4.78 2.61 -2.37
C ILE A 65 -4.00 2.88 -3.66
N MET A 66 -3.71 1.84 -4.46
CA MET A 66 -2.89 2.02 -5.65
C MET A 66 -3.60 2.82 -6.75
N VAL A 67 -4.92 2.66 -6.90
CA VAL A 67 -5.69 3.49 -7.83
C VAL A 67 -5.61 4.97 -7.43
N LEU A 68 -5.73 5.27 -6.12
CA LEU A 68 -5.57 6.63 -5.62
C LEU A 68 -4.15 7.17 -5.89
N VAL A 69 -3.12 6.38 -5.62
CA VAL A 69 -1.71 6.77 -5.83
C VAL A 69 -1.43 7.04 -7.31
N VAL A 70 -1.88 6.16 -8.22
CA VAL A 70 -1.74 6.34 -9.67
C VAL A 70 -2.46 7.61 -10.12
N PHE A 71 -3.67 7.86 -9.61
CA PHE A 71 -4.43 9.07 -9.92
C PHE A 71 -3.70 10.34 -9.47
N VAL A 72 -3.14 10.35 -8.26
CA VAL A 72 -2.36 11.48 -7.73
C VAL A 72 -1.09 11.71 -8.56
N ILE A 73 -0.35 10.64 -8.89
CA ILE A 73 0.86 10.74 -9.74
C ILE A 73 0.53 11.33 -11.12
N MET A 74 -0.61 10.93 -11.69
CA MET A 74 -1.06 11.44 -12.99
C MET A 74 -1.46 12.92 -12.94
N LEU A 75 -2.03 13.39 -11.80
CA LEU A 75 -2.38 14.79 -11.59
C LEU A 75 -1.18 15.66 -11.23
N LEU A 76 -0.15 15.09 -10.62
CA LEU A 76 1.05 15.79 -10.22
C LEU A 76 2.01 15.87 -11.42
N ASN A 77 2.26 17.08 -11.91
CA ASN A 77 3.32 17.28 -12.91
C ASN A 77 4.68 17.20 -12.20
N LEU A 78 5.25 16.00 -12.18
CA LEU A 78 6.56 15.75 -11.58
C LEU A 78 7.64 16.15 -12.60
N ASP A 79 8.04 17.42 -12.59
CA ASP A 79 9.23 17.87 -13.31
C ASP A 79 10.48 17.23 -12.69
N ASP A 80 11.38 16.75 -13.54
CA ASP A 80 12.65 16.11 -13.18
C ASP A 80 13.65 17.12 -12.55
N ASP A 81 13.35 17.64 -11.36
CA ASP A 81 14.29 18.44 -10.55
C ASP A 81 15.32 17.51 -9.86
N THR A 82 16.17 16.90 -10.67
CA THR A 82 17.34 16.16 -10.16
C THR A 82 18.48 17.11 -9.85
N GLY A 83 18.47 17.71 -8.67
CA GLY A 83 19.65 18.40 -8.11
C GLY A 83 20.78 17.39 -7.80
N PRO A 84 21.96 17.52 -8.40
CA PRO A 84 22.94 16.41 -8.51
C PRO A 84 23.78 16.09 -7.25
N ASN A 85 23.70 16.83 -6.16
CA ASN A 85 24.71 16.73 -5.10
C ASN A 85 24.28 16.17 -3.74
N ARG A 86 22.99 15.93 -3.48
CA ARG A 86 22.53 15.30 -2.22
C ARG A 86 22.43 13.76 -2.29
N LEU A 87 22.50 13.20 -3.49
CA LEU A 87 22.20 11.78 -3.72
C LEU A 87 23.30 10.83 -3.18
N LYS A 88 24.58 11.23 -3.16
CA LYS A 88 25.68 10.35 -2.71
C LYS A 88 25.54 9.91 -1.26
N TYR A 89 25.19 10.82 -0.36
CA TYR A 89 24.99 10.49 1.06
C TYR A 89 23.77 9.58 1.27
N LEU A 90 22.67 9.84 0.55
CA LEU A 90 21.46 9.02 0.57
C LEU A 90 21.70 7.61 0.03
N TYR A 91 22.49 7.44 -1.02
CA TYR A 91 22.86 6.11 -1.53
C TYR A 91 23.70 5.31 -0.52
N THR A 92 24.63 5.96 0.17
CA THR A 92 25.46 5.28 1.18
C THR A 92 24.62 4.89 2.41
N LEU A 93 23.74 5.78 2.87
CA LEU A 93 22.86 5.53 4.00
C LEU A 93 21.82 4.45 3.65
N GLY A 94 21.18 4.54 2.48
CA GLY A 94 20.19 3.57 2.00
C GLY A 94 20.81 2.20 1.73
N GLY A 95 21.99 2.16 1.15
CA GLY A 95 22.75 0.91 0.94
C GLY A 95 23.12 0.25 2.26
N GLY A 96 23.62 1.02 3.24
CA GLY A 96 23.94 0.53 4.58
C GLY A 96 22.70 -0.05 5.28
N LEU A 97 21.58 0.67 5.25
CA LEU A 97 20.32 0.19 5.81
C LEU A 97 19.82 -1.09 5.10
N GLY A 98 19.95 -1.16 3.79
CA GLY A 98 19.61 -2.33 2.98
C GLY A 98 20.42 -3.57 3.39
N VAL A 99 21.74 -3.42 3.60
CA VAL A 99 22.60 -4.52 4.08
C VAL A 99 22.19 -5.01 5.46
N VAL A 100 21.85 -4.08 6.37
CA VAL A 100 21.37 -4.45 7.73
C VAL A 100 20.05 -5.23 7.63
N LEU A 101 19.10 -4.80 6.81
CA LEU A 101 17.83 -5.52 6.60
C LEU A 101 18.04 -6.91 5.99
N LEU A 102 18.94 -7.04 5.02
CA LEU A 102 19.26 -8.35 4.44
C LEU A 102 19.93 -9.27 5.46
N ALA A 103 20.85 -8.75 6.27
CA ALA A 103 21.52 -9.53 7.33
C ALA A 103 20.51 -9.98 8.40
N GLN A 104 19.59 -9.11 8.80
CA GLN A 104 18.51 -9.43 9.74
C GLN A 104 17.57 -10.50 9.17
N THR A 105 17.18 -10.38 7.91
CA THR A 105 16.33 -11.38 7.23
C THR A 105 17.02 -12.73 7.16
N PHE A 106 18.30 -12.75 6.81
CA PHE A 106 19.10 -13.97 6.78
C PHE A 106 19.24 -14.61 8.16
N PHE A 107 19.45 -13.80 9.21
CA PHE A 107 19.52 -14.28 10.59
C PHE A 107 18.20 -14.91 11.04
N ILE A 108 17.07 -14.27 10.76
CA ILE A 108 15.73 -14.82 11.10
C ILE A 108 15.50 -16.13 10.33
N PHE A 109 15.82 -16.17 9.05
CA PHE A 109 15.69 -17.39 8.24
C PHE A 109 16.51 -18.54 8.82
N TYR A 110 17.77 -18.27 9.19
CA TYR A 110 18.65 -19.25 9.81
C TYR A 110 18.13 -19.73 11.17
N ALA A 111 17.59 -18.82 11.99
CA ALA A 111 17.00 -19.16 13.30
C ALA A 111 15.74 -20.04 13.14
N VAL A 112 14.87 -19.71 12.19
CA VAL A 112 13.65 -20.49 11.89
C VAL A 112 13.98 -21.88 11.36
N MET A 113 14.98 -22.00 10.48
CA MET A 113 15.42 -23.30 9.95
C MET A 113 16.02 -24.22 11.04
N ARG A 114 16.56 -23.65 12.11
CA ARG A 114 17.06 -24.40 13.24
C ARG A 114 16.05 -24.67 14.35
N ALA A 115 14.88 -24.02 14.30
CA ALA A 115 13.82 -24.22 15.29
C ALA A 115 13.16 -25.60 15.08
N PRO A 116 13.11 -26.47 16.14
CA PRO A 116 12.59 -27.82 16.00
C PRO A 116 11.08 -27.95 15.91
N ASN A 117 10.36 -26.85 15.85
CA ASN A 117 8.90 -26.84 15.87
C ASN A 117 8.34 -26.81 14.45
N ALA A 118 7.82 -27.95 13.99
CA ALA A 118 6.92 -28.00 12.86
C ALA A 118 5.68 -27.13 13.14
N PRO A 119 5.12 -26.42 12.12
CA PRO A 119 3.90 -25.66 12.29
C PRO A 119 2.78 -26.60 12.79
N SER A 120 2.21 -26.29 13.95
CA SER A 120 1.08 -27.05 14.50
C SER A 120 -0.16 -26.84 13.64
N ASP A 121 -1.09 -27.81 13.64
CA ASP A 121 -2.38 -27.72 12.90
C ASP A 121 -3.18 -26.45 13.22
N GLN A 122 -2.93 -25.84 14.38
CA GLN A 122 -3.51 -24.55 14.76
C GLN A 122 -3.07 -23.39 13.85
N THR A 123 -1.82 -23.40 13.36
CA THR A 123 -1.33 -22.36 12.45
C THR A 123 -1.99 -22.42 11.07
N LEU A 124 -2.34 -23.61 10.59
CA LEU A 124 -3.05 -23.82 9.33
C LEU A 124 -4.51 -23.34 9.38
N SER A 125 -5.09 -23.25 10.57
CA SER A 125 -6.46 -22.75 10.78
C SER A 125 -6.54 -21.24 10.93
N ALA A 126 -5.45 -20.57 11.32
CA ALA A 126 -5.41 -19.13 11.58
C ALA A 126 -5.71 -18.26 10.34
N GLY A 127 -5.44 -18.75 9.14
CA GLY A 127 -5.71 -18.06 7.87
C GLY A 127 -7.15 -18.15 7.36
N LYS A 128 -8.00 -18.97 8.01
CA LYS A 128 -9.39 -19.15 7.57
C LYS A 128 -10.26 -17.94 7.93
N THR A 129 -11.11 -17.52 7.01
CA THR A 129 -12.02 -16.37 7.18
C THR A 129 -12.85 -16.44 8.46
N LEU A 130 -13.36 -17.64 8.78
CA LEU A 130 -14.19 -17.86 9.98
C LEU A 130 -13.39 -17.60 11.27
N THR A 131 -12.17 -18.12 11.36
CA THR A 131 -11.31 -17.96 12.55
C THR A 131 -10.94 -16.50 12.76
N ILE A 132 -10.59 -15.78 11.68
CA ILE A 132 -10.29 -14.34 11.72
C ILE A 132 -11.54 -13.57 12.17
N GLY A 133 -12.71 -13.85 11.59
CA GLY A 133 -13.96 -13.19 11.94
C GLY A 133 -14.32 -13.41 13.43
N GLN A 134 -14.21 -14.63 13.93
CA GLN A 134 -14.45 -14.92 15.33
C GLN A 134 -13.48 -14.15 16.25
N ALA A 135 -12.19 -14.16 15.96
CA ALA A 135 -11.19 -13.45 16.75
C ALA A 135 -11.46 -11.92 16.78
N MET A 136 -11.83 -11.34 15.65
CA MET A 136 -12.16 -9.91 15.55
C MET A 136 -13.34 -9.49 16.43
N TYR A 137 -14.35 -10.34 16.57
CA TYR A 137 -15.57 -10.03 17.35
C TYR A 137 -15.56 -10.56 18.78
N THR A 138 -14.51 -11.28 19.21
CA THR A 138 -14.35 -11.77 20.57
C THR A 138 -13.13 -11.19 21.26
N GLU A 139 -11.96 -11.55 20.79
CA GLU A 139 -10.68 -11.23 21.44
C GLU A 139 -10.19 -9.82 21.05
N TYR A 140 -10.43 -9.40 19.79
CA TYR A 140 -9.96 -8.13 19.23
C TYR A 140 -11.08 -7.11 18.98
N LEU A 141 -12.17 -7.18 19.75
CA LEU A 141 -13.33 -6.28 19.60
C LEU A 141 -12.94 -4.80 19.75
N LEU A 142 -12.18 -4.45 20.79
CA LEU A 142 -11.78 -3.08 21.06
C LEU A 142 -10.90 -2.49 19.95
N PRO A 143 -9.85 -3.16 19.45
CA PRO A 143 -9.13 -2.71 18.24
C PRO A 143 -10.04 -2.49 17.03
N VAL A 144 -11.02 -3.36 16.79
CA VAL A 144 -11.96 -3.23 15.66
C VAL A 144 -12.82 -1.97 15.80
N GLU A 145 -13.32 -1.68 17.00
CA GLU A 145 -14.07 -0.44 17.27
C GLU A 145 -13.22 0.81 17.04
N ILE A 146 -11.96 0.81 17.50
CA ILE A 146 -11.05 1.93 17.28
C ILE A 146 -10.80 2.15 15.78
N VAL A 147 -10.61 1.08 15.00
CA VAL A 147 -10.46 1.17 13.55
C VAL A 147 -11.73 1.72 12.90
N GLY A 148 -12.92 1.32 13.38
CA GLY A 148 -14.20 1.86 12.91
C GLY A 148 -14.30 3.38 13.09
N VAL A 149 -13.93 3.88 14.27
CA VAL A 149 -13.87 5.33 14.56
C VAL A 149 -12.82 6.03 13.67
N LEU A 150 -11.66 5.42 13.47
CA LEU A 150 -10.60 5.95 12.59
C LEU A 150 -11.10 6.10 11.14
N LEU A 151 -11.82 5.10 10.62
CA LEU A 151 -12.42 5.16 9.28
C LEU A 151 -13.46 6.28 9.18
N LEU A 152 -14.31 6.44 10.19
CA LEU A 152 -15.27 7.54 10.24
C LEU A 152 -14.58 8.90 10.20
N MET A 153 -13.53 9.09 11.01
CA MET A 153 -12.74 10.32 11.04
C MET A 153 -12.03 10.57 9.70
N ALA A 154 -11.54 9.53 9.03
CA ALA A 154 -10.91 9.65 7.71
C ALA A 154 -11.91 10.13 6.65
N ILE A 155 -13.14 9.61 6.66
CA ILE A 155 -14.21 10.02 5.73
C ILE A 155 -14.59 11.48 5.98
N ILE A 156 -14.85 11.87 7.24
CA ILE A 156 -15.21 13.25 7.60
C ILE A 156 -14.08 14.21 7.21
N GLY A 157 -12.83 13.87 7.55
CA GLY A 157 -11.66 14.68 7.22
C GLY A 157 -11.48 14.89 5.72
N SER A 158 -11.64 13.83 4.93
CA SER A 158 -11.57 13.89 3.47
C SER A 158 -12.64 14.81 2.87
N VAL A 159 -13.89 14.69 3.33
CA VAL A 159 -15.00 15.53 2.86
C VAL A 159 -14.80 17.00 3.28
N MET A 160 -14.36 17.25 4.50
CA MET A 160 -14.09 18.62 4.97
C MET A 160 -12.96 19.28 4.18
N LEU A 161 -11.89 18.54 3.88
CA LEU A 161 -10.77 19.04 3.10
C LEU A 161 -11.20 19.36 1.67
N ALA A 162 -11.97 18.48 1.03
CA ALA A 162 -12.49 18.69 -0.31
C ALA A 162 -13.41 19.92 -0.40
N ARG A 163 -14.28 20.14 0.59
CA ARG A 163 -15.18 21.30 0.64
C ARG A 163 -14.44 22.62 0.81
N ARG A 164 -13.38 22.64 1.61
CA ARG A 164 -12.61 23.88 1.88
C ARG A 164 -11.93 24.45 0.64
N LEU A 165 -11.59 23.60 -0.33
CA LEU A 165 -10.97 24.00 -1.59
C LEU A 165 -12.02 24.51 -2.63
N ALA A 166 -13.29 24.17 -2.46
CA ALA A 166 -14.35 24.57 -3.41
C ALA A 166 -14.97 25.95 -3.11
N GLN A 167 -14.96 26.42 -1.87
CA GLN A 167 -15.60 27.68 -1.47
C GLN A 167 -14.99 28.96 -2.08
N PRO A 168 -13.65 29.16 -2.10
CA PRO A 168 -13.09 30.43 -2.60
C PRO A 168 -13.32 30.64 -4.10
N GLN A 169 -13.49 29.60 -4.88
CA GLN A 169 -13.72 29.72 -6.32
C GLN A 169 -15.15 30.17 -6.66
N LEU A 170 -16.13 29.74 -5.88
CA LEU A 170 -17.53 30.13 -6.06
C LEU A 170 -17.75 31.62 -5.68
N GLU A 171 -17.09 32.08 -4.62
CA GLU A 171 -17.17 33.48 -4.18
C GLU A 171 -16.61 34.45 -5.24
N ILE A 172 -15.45 34.11 -5.84
CA ILE A 172 -14.83 34.92 -6.90
C ILE A 172 -15.71 34.96 -8.17
N VAL A 173 -16.35 33.85 -8.51
CA VAL A 173 -17.23 33.78 -9.70
C VAL A 173 -18.48 34.62 -9.50
N VAL A 174 -19.11 34.55 -8.32
CA VAL A 174 -20.32 35.32 -7.98
C VAL A 174 -20.01 36.79 -7.91
N GLU A 175 -18.89 37.22 -7.35
CA GLU A 175 -18.46 38.60 -7.27
C GLU A 175 -18.19 39.19 -8.67
N ARG A 176 -17.52 38.45 -9.54
CA ARG A 176 -17.29 38.86 -10.93
C ARG A 176 -18.57 38.97 -11.74
N GLU A 177 -19.53 38.10 -11.54
CA GLU A 177 -20.84 38.15 -12.21
C GLU A 177 -21.69 39.32 -11.73
N SER A 178 -21.60 39.69 -10.45
CA SER A 178 -22.27 40.89 -9.90
C SER A 178 -21.68 42.20 -10.43
N ASP A 179 -20.35 42.25 -10.59
CA ASP A 179 -19.66 43.44 -11.14
C ASP A 179 -20.02 43.66 -12.60
N LEU A 180 -20.03 42.61 -13.43
CA LEU A 180 -20.43 42.69 -14.84
C LEU A 180 -21.88 43.17 -15.02
N ARG A 181 -22.78 42.78 -14.12
CA ARG A 181 -24.18 43.20 -14.15
C ARG A 181 -24.35 44.66 -13.76
N ASN A 182 -23.52 45.21 -12.90
CA ASN A 182 -23.56 46.61 -12.50
C ASN A 182 -22.99 47.54 -13.58
N ASP A 183 -22.04 47.07 -14.39
CA ASP A 183 -21.47 47.84 -15.50
C ASP A 183 -22.39 47.92 -16.72
N GLU A 184 -23.43 47.05 -16.82
CA GLU A 184 -24.42 47.05 -17.88
C GLU A 184 -25.67 47.93 -17.60
N GLN A 185 -25.79 48.54 -16.41
CA GLN A 185 -26.87 49.45 -15.99
C GLN A 185 -26.45 50.92 -16.02
#